data_234d83cb83a7a2c1dc57b637d1568d36
#
_entry.id   234d83cb83a7a2c1dc57b637d1568d36
#
_cell.length_a   1.000
_cell.length_b   1.000
_cell.length_c   1.000
_cell.angle_alpha   90.00
_cell.angle_beta   90.00
_cell.angle_gamma   90.00
#
_symmetry.space_group_name_H-M   'P 1'
#
loop_
_entity.id
_entity.type
_entity.pdbx_description
1 polymer ?
#
loop_
_entity_poly.entity_id
_entity_poly.type
_entity_poly.pdbx_seq_one_letter_code
_entity_poly.pdbx_strand_id
1 'polypeptide(L)'
;MRKFLLLWLVGLMLVPSVMAERKKVGLVLGGGGAKGVAHIGVLKVLEEAGIPIDYIAGTSMGAIVGGLYSVGYTAAEIDSMVRWQDWSMLLSDRVKRSNLTFPEKENYERYVFSLPFGRSKKEITIQGMIKGQNLQNLFSDLTIGYHDSVDFNQLNIPFACVALNVVDGQEYVFHHGSLPLAMRASMAIPAVFAPVRLDSMVLVDGGIKNNYPADVARDMGRISLLA
;
A
#
# COMPACT_ATOMS: atom_id res chain seq x y z
N MET A 1 -12.19 -45.41 47.64
CA MET A 1 -11.47 -45.45 46.36
C MET A 1 -12.21 -44.72 45.21
N ARG A 2 -13.49 -45.03 44.93
CA ARG A 2 -14.26 -44.37 43.83
C ARG A 2 -14.35 -42.82 43.93
N LYS A 3 -14.51 -42.25 45.13
CA LYS A 3 -14.58 -40.79 45.34
C LYS A 3 -13.24 -40.06 45.10
N PHE A 4 -12.14 -40.71 45.42
CA PHE A 4 -10.80 -40.17 45.14
C PHE A 4 -10.47 -40.19 43.64
N LEU A 5 -10.93 -41.21 42.91
CA LEU A 5 -10.74 -41.30 41.46
C LEU A 5 -11.52 -40.19 40.71
N LEU A 6 -12.75 -39.90 41.21
CA LEU A 6 -13.59 -38.82 40.65
C LEU A 6 -12.96 -37.42 40.89
N LEU A 7 -12.42 -37.18 42.08
CA LEU A 7 -11.71 -35.94 42.40
C LEU A 7 -10.44 -35.77 41.55
N TRP A 8 -9.73 -36.84 41.26
CA TRP A 8 -8.56 -36.83 40.38
C TRP A 8 -8.93 -36.56 38.93
N LEU A 9 -10.03 -37.13 38.43
CA LEU A 9 -10.55 -36.88 37.08
C LEU A 9 -11.07 -35.44 36.91
N VAL A 10 -11.74 -34.88 37.92
CA VAL A 10 -12.17 -33.47 37.91
C VAL A 10 -10.98 -32.52 38.00
N GLY A 11 -9.94 -32.84 38.76
CA GLY A 11 -8.70 -32.09 38.82
C GLY A 11 -7.94 -32.07 37.50
N LEU A 12 -8.00 -33.15 36.72
CA LEU A 12 -7.37 -33.22 35.39
C LEU A 12 -8.11 -32.37 34.34
N MET A 13 -9.42 -32.15 34.49
CA MET A 13 -10.22 -31.28 33.60
C MET A 13 -10.07 -29.79 33.92
N LEU A 14 -9.49 -29.43 35.04
CA LEU A 14 -9.24 -28.05 35.46
C LEU A 14 -7.84 -27.56 35.17
N VAL A 15 -7.03 -28.32 34.41
CA VAL A 15 -5.76 -27.81 33.92
C VAL A 15 -6.09 -26.73 32.86
N PRO A 16 -5.88 -25.43 33.16
CA PRO A 16 -6.06 -24.40 32.15
C PRO A 16 -5.13 -24.77 31.01
N SER A 17 -5.68 -24.93 29.82
CA SER A 17 -4.88 -25.04 28.60
C SER A 17 -4.07 -23.76 28.51
N VAL A 18 -2.82 -23.78 28.95
CA VAL A 18 -1.87 -22.71 28.69
C VAL A 18 -1.63 -22.75 27.17
N MET A 19 -2.52 -22.11 26.44
CA MET A 19 -2.30 -21.83 25.04
C MET A 19 -1.09 -20.90 25.01
N ALA A 20 0.06 -21.45 24.65
CA ALA A 20 1.24 -20.63 24.40
C ALA A 20 0.85 -19.61 23.31
N GLU A 21 0.76 -18.35 23.67
CA GLU A 21 0.48 -17.28 22.71
C GLU A 21 1.57 -17.32 21.63
N ARG A 22 1.18 -17.56 20.37
CA ARG A 22 2.15 -17.58 19.29
C ARG A 22 2.74 -16.18 19.10
N LYS A 23 4.01 -16.14 18.76
CA LYS A 23 4.65 -14.88 18.41
C LYS A 23 3.98 -14.29 17.18
N LYS A 24 3.67 -13.00 17.23
CA LYS A 24 3.13 -12.25 16.10
C LYS A 24 4.18 -12.10 15.01
N VAL A 25 3.74 -12.23 13.77
CA VAL A 25 4.57 -12.11 12.58
C VAL A 25 4.26 -10.79 11.87
N GLY A 26 5.21 -9.88 11.86
CA GLY A 26 5.13 -8.64 11.09
C GLY A 26 5.85 -8.82 9.75
N LEU A 27 5.18 -8.46 8.66
CA LEU A 27 5.76 -8.47 7.32
C LEU A 27 6.21 -7.05 6.96
N VAL A 28 7.48 -6.93 6.53
CA VAL A 28 8.05 -5.66 6.08
C VAL A 28 8.35 -5.75 4.59
N LEU A 29 7.74 -4.86 3.82
CA LEU A 29 7.86 -4.83 2.36
C LEU A 29 8.51 -3.51 1.93
N GLY A 30 9.75 -3.57 1.49
CA GLY A 30 10.52 -2.41 1.06
C GLY A 30 10.11 -1.88 -0.32
N GLY A 31 10.56 -0.67 -0.62
CA GLY A 31 10.46 -0.09 -1.96
C GLY A 31 11.49 -0.69 -2.92
N GLY A 32 11.18 -0.64 -4.22
CA GLY A 32 12.09 -1.18 -5.24
C GLY A 32 11.60 -0.97 -6.68
N GLY A 33 10.57 -0.16 -6.88
CA GLY A 33 9.94 0.02 -8.18
C GLY A 33 9.53 -1.35 -8.77
N ALA A 34 9.82 -1.60 -10.03
CA ALA A 34 9.49 -2.86 -10.69
C ALA A 34 10.06 -4.12 -9.98
N LYS A 35 11.20 -4.00 -9.29
CA LYS A 35 11.79 -5.12 -8.53
C LYS A 35 10.93 -5.53 -7.34
N GLY A 36 10.14 -4.62 -6.79
CA GLY A 36 9.23 -4.91 -5.66
C GLY A 36 8.11 -5.90 -6.00
N VAL A 37 7.86 -6.19 -7.28
CA VAL A 37 6.98 -7.29 -7.71
C VAL A 37 7.45 -8.64 -7.14
N ALA A 38 8.73 -8.78 -6.80
CA ALA A 38 9.25 -9.98 -6.14
C ALA A 38 8.58 -10.27 -4.78
N HIS A 39 8.02 -9.26 -4.12
CA HIS A 39 7.25 -9.45 -2.87
C HIS A 39 6.08 -10.42 -3.05
N ILE A 40 5.47 -10.46 -4.24
CA ILE A 40 4.38 -11.40 -4.55
C ILE A 40 4.86 -12.84 -4.45
N GLY A 41 6.09 -13.12 -4.92
CA GLY A 41 6.69 -14.44 -4.80
C GLY A 41 6.91 -14.85 -3.33
N VAL A 42 7.33 -13.90 -2.50
CA VAL A 42 7.47 -14.14 -1.06
C VAL A 42 6.11 -14.43 -0.42
N LEU A 43 5.08 -13.64 -0.74
CA LEU A 43 3.73 -13.86 -0.23
C LEU A 43 3.20 -15.25 -0.59
N LYS A 44 3.40 -15.72 -1.84
CA LYS A 44 3.01 -17.09 -2.26
C LYS A 44 3.65 -18.17 -1.37
N VAL A 45 4.95 -18.03 -1.09
CA VAL A 45 5.66 -18.99 -0.24
C VAL A 45 5.13 -18.94 1.21
N LEU A 46 4.82 -17.74 1.74
CA LEU A 46 4.26 -17.59 3.07
C LEU A 46 2.86 -18.20 3.17
N GLU A 47 2.02 -18.01 2.14
CA GLU A 47 0.68 -18.64 2.05
C GLU A 47 0.81 -20.17 1.99
N GLU A 48 1.66 -20.70 1.11
CA GLU A 48 1.92 -22.15 0.97
C GLU A 48 2.44 -22.78 2.27
N ALA A 49 3.30 -22.05 2.99
CA ALA A 49 3.84 -22.48 4.27
C ALA A 49 2.85 -22.33 5.44
N GLY A 50 1.68 -21.72 5.21
CA GLY A 50 0.68 -21.46 6.25
C GLY A 50 1.17 -20.52 7.35
N ILE A 51 2.09 -19.59 7.03
CA ILE A 51 2.63 -18.62 7.98
C ILE A 51 1.65 -17.46 8.11
N PRO A 52 0.99 -17.29 9.27
CA PRO A 52 0.06 -16.20 9.46
C PRO A 52 0.80 -14.87 9.60
N ILE A 53 0.34 -13.85 8.88
CA ILE A 53 0.85 -12.49 8.96
C ILE A 53 -0.11 -11.68 9.82
N ASP A 54 0.40 -11.04 10.88
CA ASP A 54 -0.40 -10.30 11.85
C ASP A 54 -0.48 -8.80 11.53
N TYR A 55 0.52 -8.25 10.86
CA TYR A 55 0.57 -6.85 10.43
C TYR A 55 1.59 -6.65 9.31
N ILE A 56 1.39 -5.63 8.51
CA ILE A 56 2.22 -5.32 7.34
C ILE A 56 2.64 -3.85 7.40
N ALA A 57 3.93 -3.60 7.23
CA ALA A 57 4.46 -2.27 6.97
C ALA A 57 5.12 -2.23 5.59
N GLY A 58 4.75 -1.24 4.76
CA GLY A 58 5.22 -1.16 3.39
C GLY A 58 5.73 0.22 2.96
N THR A 59 6.65 0.24 2.01
CA THR A 59 7.14 1.46 1.37
C THR A 59 7.10 1.29 -0.14
N SER A 60 6.60 2.30 -0.88
CA SER A 60 6.60 2.33 -2.36
C SER A 60 5.89 1.09 -2.94
N MET A 61 6.55 0.27 -3.74
CA MET A 61 5.97 -0.98 -4.26
C MET A 61 5.53 -1.92 -3.13
N GLY A 62 6.26 -1.93 -2.01
CA GLY A 62 5.87 -2.69 -0.82
C GLY A 62 4.57 -2.18 -0.19
N ALA A 63 4.29 -0.87 -0.27
CA ALA A 63 3.01 -0.30 0.15
C ALA A 63 1.85 -0.73 -0.77
N ILE A 64 2.10 -0.86 -2.07
CA ILE A 64 1.09 -1.31 -3.04
C ILE A 64 0.76 -2.79 -2.79
N VAL A 65 1.78 -3.65 -2.78
CA VAL A 65 1.59 -5.10 -2.58
C VAL A 65 1.01 -5.38 -1.20
N GLY A 66 1.56 -4.74 -0.16
CA GLY A 66 1.10 -4.89 1.23
C GLY A 66 -0.33 -4.37 1.44
N GLY A 67 -0.66 -3.21 0.87
CA GLY A 67 -2.00 -2.62 0.95
C GLY A 67 -3.06 -3.51 0.28
N LEU A 68 -2.79 -4.03 -0.92
CA LEU A 68 -3.69 -4.96 -1.61
C LEU A 68 -3.85 -6.27 -0.81
N TYR A 69 -2.76 -6.81 -0.29
CA TYR A 69 -2.80 -8.02 0.52
C TYR A 69 -3.57 -7.80 1.84
N SER A 70 -3.43 -6.63 2.44
CA SER A 70 -4.12 -6.27 3.70
C SER A 70 -5.63 -6.14 3.57
N VAL A 71 -6.16 -5.81 2.39
CA VAL A 71 -7.60 -5.76 2.13
C VAL A 71 -8.18 -7.12 1.73
N GLY A 72 -7.32 -8.15 1.56
CA GLY A 72 -7.76 -9.53 1.38
C GLY A 72 -7.45 -10.16 0.03
N TYR A 73 -6.72 -9.48 -0.87
CA TYR A 73 -6.25 -10.13 -2.09
C TYR A 73 -5.20 -11.19 -1.76
N THR A 74 -5.31 -12.34 -2.37
CA THR A 74 -4.28 -13.40 -2.31
C THR A 74 -3.06 -13.04 -3.16
N ALA A 75 -1.93 -13.64 -2.87
CA ALA A 75 -0.72 -13.46 -3.69
C ALA A 75 -0.93 -13.86 -5.16
N ALA A 76 -1.76 -14.87 -5.43
CA ALA A 76 -2.09 -15.31 -6.78
C ALA A 76 -2.94 -14.27 -7.53
N GLU A 77 -3.90 -13.63 -6.87
CA GLU A 77 -4.71 -12.56 -7.45
C GLU A 77 -3.86 -11.33 -7.75
N ILE A 78 -2.99 -10.93 -6.83
CA ILE A 78 -2.07 -9.80 -7.05
C ILE A 78 -1.12 -10.09 -8.23
N ASP A 79 -0.58 -11.31 -8.34
CA ASP A 79 0.26 -11.72 -9.49
C ASP A 79 -0.51 -11.62 -10.81
N SER A 80 -1.74 -12.10 -10.84
CA SER A 80 -2.60 -12.00 -12.00
C SER A 80 -2.86 -10.55 -12.39
N MET A 81 -3.21 -9.69 -11.42
CA MET A 81 -3.43 -8.25 -11.66
C MET A 81 -2.19 -7.61 -12.28
N VAL A 82 -1.00 -7.85 -11.71
CA VAL A 82 0.25 -7.27 -12.20
C VAL A 82 0.55 -7.69 -13.65
N ARG A 83 0.27 -8.92 -14.02
CA ARG A 83 0.53 -9.45 -15.37
C ARG A 83 -0.43 -8.91 -16.43
N TRP A 84 -1.68 -8.62 -16.04
CA TRP A 84 -2.72 -8.16 -16.97
C TRP A 84 -2.77 -6.65 -17.17
N GLN A 85 -1.96 -5.87 -16.44
CA GLN A 85 -1.96 -4.41 -16.56
C GLN A 85 -1.22 -3.91 -17.80
N ASP A 86 -1.80 -2.89 -18.43
CA ASP A 86 -1.08 -2.08 -19.43
C ASP A 86 -0.19 -1.06 -18.70
N TRP A 87 1.02 -1.48 -18.33
CA TRP A 87 1.99 -0.64 -17.64
C TRP A 87 2.36 0.63 -18.41
N SER A 88 2.34 0.56 -19.75
CA SER A 88 2.63 1.74 -20.61
C SER A 88 1.56 2.82 -20.45
N MET A 89 0.30 2.42 -20.25
CA MET A 89 -0.80 3.34 -19.99
C MET A 89 -0.76 3.82 -18.53
N LEU A 90 -0.59 2.91 -17.57
CA LEU A 90 -0.60 3.22 -16.13
C LEU A 90 0.53 4.17 -15.73
N LEU A 91 1.72 3.97 -16.30
CA LEU A 91 2.91 4.80 -16.07
C LEU A 91 2.96 5.99 -17.05
N SER A 92 1.82 6.53 -17.43
CA SER A 92 1.70 7.70 -18.28
C SER A 92 0.48 8.54 -17.88
N ASP A 93 0.41 9.77 -18.37
CA ASP A 93 -0.77 10.63 -18.22
C ASP A 93 -1.72 10.52 -19.42
N ARG A 94 -1.57 9.47 -20.25
CA ARG A 94 -2.43 9.27 -21.41
C ARG A 94 -3.83 8.87 -20.98
N VAL A 95 -4.81 9.41 -21.67
CA VAL A 95 -6.22 9.04 -21.51
C VAL A 95 -6.56 8.01 -22.57
N LYS A 96 -7.31 6.95 -22.19
CA LYS A 96 -7.80 5.99 -23.18
C LYS A 96 -8.66 6.70 -24.22
N ARG A 97 -8.43 6.40 -25.50
CA ARG A 97 -9.17 7.00 -26.60
C ARG A 97 -10.70 6.86 -26.46
N SER A 98 -11.15 5.77 -25.86
CA SER A 98 -12.59 5.56 -25.55
C SER A 98 -13.18 6.63 -24.63
N ASN A 99 -12.36 7.23 -23.77
CA ASN A 99 -12.79 8.19 -22.75
C ASN A 99 -12.64 9.65 -23.22
N LEU A 100 -12.14 9.87 -24.44
CA LEU A 100 -12.04 11.20 -25.03
C LEU A 100 -13.36 11.56 -25.72
N THR A 101 -13.80 12.79 -25.58
CA THR A 101 -14.89 13.36 -26.39
C THR A 101 -14.50 13.51 -27.86
N PHE A 102 -15.47 13.65 -28.76
CA PHE A 102 -15.18 13.79 -30.19
C PHE A 102 -14.24 14.98 -30.50
N PRO A 103 -14.46 16.19 -29.94
CA PRO A 103 -13.55 17.32 -30.15
C PRO A 103 -12.13 17.07 -29.60
N GLU A 104 -12.01 16.37 -28.48
CA GLU A 104 -10.70 16.01 -27.90
C GLU A 104 -9.94 15.01 -28.78
N LYS A 105 -10.65 14.00 -29.35
CA LYS A 105 -10.07 13.06 -30.30
C LYS A 105 -9.49 13.77 -31.52
N GLU A 106 -10.27 14.71 -32.09
CA GLU A 106 -9.86 15.48 -33.26
C GLU A 106 -8.62 16.35 -32.95
N ASN A 107 -8.59 17.00 -31.80
CA ASN A 107 -7.44 17.81 -31.38
C ASN A 107 -6.20 16.95 -31.08
N TYR A 108 -6.37 15.77 -30.49
CA TYR A 108 -5.27 14.85 -30.15
C TYR A 108 -4.60 14.29 -31.42
N GLU A 109 -5.36 14.10 -32.48
CA GLU A 109 -4.86 13.59 -33.77
C GLU A 109 -4.28 14.69 -34.67
N ARG A 110 -4.65 15.95 -34.45
CA ARG A 110 -4.24 17.06 -35.25
C ARG A 110 -2.81 17.53 -35.00
N TYR A 111 -2.27 17.27 -33.80
CA TYR A 111 -0.96 17.76 -33.39
C TYR A 111 -0.06 16.63 -32.93
N VAL A 112 1.02 16.37 -33.66
CA VAL A 112 2.08 15.43 -33.28
C VAL A 112 2.87 15.94 -32.07
N PHE A 113 2.85 17.25 -31.85
CA PHE A 113 3.57 17.93 -30.77
C PHE A 113 2.80 19.17 -30.30
N SER A 114 2.49 19.30 -29.04
CA SER A 114 1.90 20.51 -28.46
C SER A 114 2.78 21.04 -27.34
N LEU A 115 3.22 22.29 -27.49
CA LEU A 115 3.88 23.03 -26.42
C LEU A 115 2.83 23.86 -25.67
N PRO A 116 2.61 23.68 -24.40
CA PRO A 116 1.74 24.56 -23.64
C PRO A 116 2.42 25.91 -23.41
N PHE A 117 2.01 26.91 -24.16
CA PHE A 117 2.38 28.31 -23.90
C PHE A 117 1.38 28.91 -22.92
N GLY A 118 1.68 28.87 -21.63
CA GLY A 118 0.89 29.53 -20.57
C GLY A 118 1.67 30.67 -19.93
N ARG A 119 1.12 31.88 -19.95
CA ARG A 119 1.61 33.03 -19.18
C ARG A 119 1.21 32.88 -17.70
N SER A 120 1.71 31.89 -17.00
CA SER A 120 1.58 31.85 -15.51
C SER A 120 2.97 31.91 -14.90
N LYS A 121 3.28 33.04 -14.30
CA LYS A 121 4.56 33.37 -13.66
C LYS A 121 4.75 32.68 -12.30
N LYS A 122 3.93 31.68 -11.92
CA LYS A 122 3.89 31.20 -10.52
C LYS A 122 3.99 29.69 -10.29
N GLU A 123 4.07 28.89 -11.33
CA GLU A 123 4.33 27.48 -11.13
C GLU A 123 5.49 27.04 -12.02
N ILE A 124 6.67 26.92 -11.42
CA ILE A 124 7.70 26.03 -11.96
C ILE A 124 7.14 24.62 -11.74
N THR A 125 6.15 24.27 -12.55
CA THR A 125 5.78 22.88 -12.71
C THR A 125 6.96 22.26 -13.43
N ILE A 126 7.67 21.35 -12.78
CA ILE A 126 8.69 20.55 -13.42
C ILE A 126 7.96 19.77 -14.51
N GLN A 127 7.97 20.31 -15.74
CA GLN A 127 7.40 19.68 -16.92
C GLN A 127 8.14 18.36 -17.13
N GLY A 128 7.43 17.25 -17.07
CA GLY A 128 8.00 15.92 -17.26
C GLY A 128 7.62 14.92 -16.18
N MET A 129 6.98 15.34 -15.08
CA MET A 129 6.51 14.42 -14.06
C MET A 129 5.13 13.87 -14.42
N ILE A 130 5.01 12.55 -14.34
CA ILE A 130 3.73 11.84 -14.53
C ILE A 130 2.82 12.19 -13.35
N LYS A 131 1.60 12.68 -13.61
CA LYS A 131 0.63 12.99 -12.57
C LYS A 131 0.22 11.75 -11.77
N GLY A 132 0.25 10.59 -12.43
CA GLY A 132 -0.07 9.30 -11.83
C GLY A 132 -1.56 9.08 -11.59
N GLN A 133 -2.43 9.80 -12.31
CA GLN A 133 -3.88 9.66 -12.18
C GLN A 133 -4.36 8.27 -12.58
N ASN A 134 -3.74 7.66 -13.59
CA ASN A 134 -4.10 6.31 -14.02
C ASN A 134 -3.82 5.27 -12.92
N LEU A 135 -2.72 5.42 -12.19
CA LEU A 135 -2.41 4.58 -11.03
C LEU A 135 -3.36 4.86 -9.85
N GLN A 136 -3.67 6.14 -9.59
CA GLN A 136 -4.63 6.49 -8.55
C GLN A 136 -6.00 5.87 -8.83
N ASN A 137 -6.48 5.92 -10.08
CA ASN A 137 -7.74 5.31 -10.48
C ASN A 137 -7.68 3.78 -10.30
N LEU A 138 -6.59 3.13 -10.73
CA LEU A 138 -6.41 1.69 -10.53
C LEU A 138 -6.46 1.32 -9.04
N PHE A 139 -5.74 2.04 -8.18
CA PHE A 139 -5.78 1.76 -6.74
C PHE A 139 -7.18 1.99 -6.16
N SER A 140 -7.88 3.02 -6.63
CA SER A 140 -9.27 3.28 -6.23
C SER A 140 -10.20 2.14 -6.63
N ASP A 141 -10.06 1.63 -7.85
CA ASP A 141 -10.88 0.51 -8.34
C ASP A 141 -10.59 -0.78 -7.58
N LEU A 142 -9.30 -1.06 -7.28
CA LEU A 142 -8.88 -2.25 -6.54
C LEU A 142 -9.21 -2.20 -5.05
N THR A 143 -9.36 -1.02 -4.48
CA THR A 143 -9.67 -0.82 -3.06
C THR A 143 -11.00 -0.11 -2.86
N ILE A 144 -11.99 -0.47 -3.69
CA ILE A 144 -13.35 0.06 -3.58
C ILE A 144 -13.91 -0.25 -2.18
N GLY A 145 -14.46 0.76 -1.49
CA GLY A 145 -14.89 0.64 -0.10
C GLY A 145 -13.85 1.14 0.93
N TYR A 146 -12.62 1.43 0.51
CA TYR A 146 -11.53 1.96 1.38
C TYR A 146 -11.10 3.38 0.96
N HIS A 147 -12.01 4.15 0.33
CA HIS A 147 -11.73 5.50 -0.18
C HIS A 147 -11.85 6.58 0.89
N ASP A 148 -12.75 6.37 1.83
CA ASP A 148 -12.98 7.30 2.94
C ASP A 148 -11.87 7.18 3.98
N SER A 149 -12.01 7.91 5.07
CA SER A 149 -11.06 7.81 6.17
C SER A 149 -11.27 6.49 6.91
N VAL A 150 -10.48 5.49 6.54
CA VAL A 150 -10.48 4.15 7.14
C VAL A 150 -9.32 4.04 8.12
N ASP A 151 -9.53 3.38 9.25
CA ASP A 151 -8.44 2.97 10.13
C ASP A 151 -7.78 1.70 9.56
N PHE A 152 -6.51 1.81 9.17
CA PHE A 152 -5.79 0.69 8.56
C PHE A 152 -5.51 -0.45 9.55
N ASN A 153 -5.66 -0.21 10.85
CA ASN A 153 -5.61 -1.29 11.84
C ASN A 153 -6.86 -2.19 11.80
N GLN A 154 -7.93 -1.75 11.15
CA GLN A 154 -9.19 -2.50 10.98
C GLN A 154 -9.28 -3.23 9.63
N LEU A 155 -8.24 -3.19 8.81
CA LEU A 155 -8.16 -4.02 7.60
C LEU A 155 -8.04 -5.51 7.98
N ASN A 156 -8.25 -6.40 7.02
CA ASN A 156 -8.15 -7.86 7.28
C ASN A 156 -6.79 -8.23 7.89
N ILE A 157 -5.73 -7.52 7.47
CA ILE A 157 -4.43 -7.52 8.14
C ILE A 157 -4.09 -6.05 8.41
N PRO A 158 -3.82 -5.66 9.67
CA PRO A 158 -3.36 -4.32 10.02
C PRO A 158 -2.21 -3.85 9.15
N PHE A 159 -2.32 -2.63 8.64
CA PHE A 159 -1.42 -2.10 7.63
C PHE A 159 -0.92 -0.70 7.97
N ALA A 160 0.32 -0.43 7.61
CA ALA A 160 0.88 0.92 7.57
C ALA A 160 1.76 1.10 6.34
N CYS A 161 1.81 2.30 5.78
CA CYS A 161 2.77 2.61 4.74
C CYS A 161 3.42 3.98 4.94
N VAL A 162 4.65 4.09 4.42
CA VAL A 162 5.52 5.24 4.67
C VAL A 162 5.58 6.12 3.43
N ALA A 163 5.44 7.43 3.63
CA ALA A 163 5.78 8.47 2.68
C ALA A 163 6.77 9.46 3.32
N LEU A 164 7.41 10.30 2.52
CA LEU A 164 8.24 11.39 2.99
C LEU A 164 7.50 12.72 2.78
N ASN A 165 7.33 13.51 3.84
CA ASN A 165 6.89 14.89 3.71
C ASN A 165 8.10 15.78 3.42
N VAL A 166 8.15 16.36 2.22
CA VAL A 166 9.29 17.21 1.79
C VAL A 166 9.25 18.62 2.40
N VAL A 167 8.16 19.00 3.06
CA VAL A 167 8.05 20.33 3.72
C VAL A 167 8.91 20.39 4.98
N ASP A 168 8.91 19.30 5.77
CA ASP A 168 9.64 19.20 7.04
C ASP A 168 10.76 18.15 7.01
N GLY A 169 10.85 17.35 5.92
CA GLY A 169 11.84 16.28 5.77
C GLY A 169 11.60 15.07 6.69
N GLN A 170 10.41 14.95 7.27
CA GLN A 170 10.06 13.83 8.14
C GLN A 170 9.30 12.74 7.38
N GLU A 171 9.42 11.51 7.85
CA GLU A 171 8.55 10.45 7.38
C GLU A 171 7.13 10.68 7.87
N TYR A 172 6.18 10.32 7.03
CA TYR A 172 4.77 10.30 7.35
C TYR A 172 4.26 8.87 7.21
N VAL A 173 3.86 8.29 8.33
CA VAL A 173 3.34 6.93 8.37
C VAL A 173 1.82 6.97 8.32
N PHE A 174 1.25 6.42 7.27
CA PHE A 174 -0.19 6.28 7.14
C PHE A 174 -0.68 5.08 7.96
N HIS A 175 -1.51 5.35 8.94
CA HIS A 175 -2.28 4.37 9.73
C HIS A 175 -3.79 4.52 9.51
N HIS A 176 -4.23 5.56 8.82
CA HIS A 176 -5.62 5.85 8.53
C HIS A 176 -5.73 6.75 7.30
N GLY A 177 -6.95 6.94 6.82
CA GLY A 177 -7.27 7.78 5.68
C GLY A 177 -7.67 6.98 4.45
N SER A 178 -7.55 7.58 3.27
CA SER A 178 -7.83 6.90 2.01
C SER A 178 -6.68 5.96 1.64
N LEU A 179 -6.94 4.67 1.61
CA LEU A 179 -5.92 3.65 1.29
C LEU A 179 -5.31 3.85 -0.12
N PRO A 180 -6.11 4.09 -1.19
CA PRO A 180 -5.51 4.36 -2.51
C PRO A 180 -4.63 5.61 -2.52
N LEU A 181 -4.98 6.64 -1.76
CA LEU A 181 -4.17 7.85 -1.64
C LEU A 181 -2.85 7.58 -0.89
N ALA A 182 -2.89 6.81 0.18
CA ALA A 182 -1.72 6.41 0.94
C ALA A 182 -0.72 5.62 0.09
N MET A 183 -1.21 4.61 -0.66
CA MET A 183 -0.38 3.86 -1.61
C MET A 183 0.21 4.76 -2.69
N ARG A 184 -0.60 5.70 -3.25
CA ARG A 184 -0.14 6.65 -4.27
C ARG A 184 0.93 7.61 -3.73
N ALA A 185 0.79 8.08 -2.49
CA ALA A 185 1.77 8.93 -1.85
C ALA A 185 3.09 8.20 -1.60
N SER A 186 3.00 6.97 -1.07
CA SER A 186 4.17 6.14 -0.76
C SER A 186 5.03 5.82 -2.00
N MET A 187 4.42 5.78 -3.20
CA MET A 187 5.12 5.47 -4.46
C MET A 187 5.46 6.71 -5.32
N ALA A 188 5.27 7.91 -4.80
CA ALA A 188 5.49 9.15 -5.55
C ALA A 188 6.99 9.46 -5.71
N ILE A 189 7.69 8.67 -6.53
CA ILE A 189 9.14 8.81 -6.78
C ILE A 189 9.43 10.19 -7.38
N PRO A 190 10.25 11.04 -6.73
CA PRO A 190 10.61 12.35 -7.25
C PRO A 190 11.20 12.28 -8.66
N ALA A 191 10.92 13.27 -9.47
CA ALA A 191 11.27 13.35 -10.89
C ALA A 191 10.58 12.34 -11.82
N VAL A 192 9.90 11.31 -11.28
CA VAL A 192 9.07 10.39 -12.07
C VAL A 192 7.60 10.75 -11.90
N PHE A 193 7.12 10.80 -10.67
CA PHE A 193 5.73 11.12 -10.36
C PHE A 193 5.58 12.46 -9.65
N ALA A 194 4.46 13.12 -9.92
CA ALA A 194 4.07 14.31 -9.17
C ALA A 194 3.84 13.93 -7.69
N PRO A 195 4.31 14.78 -6.75
CA PRO A 195 4.05 14.58 -5.34
C PRO A 195 2.56 14.66 -5.01
N VAL A 196 2.16 13.97 -3.97
CA VAL A 196 0.79 14.01 -3.44
C VAL A 196 0.68 15.13 -2.42
N ARG A 197 -0.29 16.01 -2.61
CA ARG A 197 -0.59 17.08 -1.65
C ARG A 197 -1.72 16.62 -0.73
N LEU A 198 -1.47 16.66 0.56
CA LEU A 198 -2.45 16.32 1.58
C LEU A 198 -2.38 17.39 2.67
N ASP A 199 -3.42 18.19 2.80
CA ASP A 199 -3.46 19.35 3.69
C ASP A 199 -2.27 20.29 3.46
N SER A 200 -1.43 20.50 4.49
CA SER A 200 -0.21 21.31 4.43
C SER A 200 1.03 20.50 4.01
N MET A 201 0.90 19.19 3.79
CA MET A 201 2.00 18.31 3.45
C MET A 201 2.17 18.14 1.94
N VAL A 202 3.40 17.91 1.54
CA VAL A 202 3.78 17.52 0.18
C VAL A 202 4.51 16.19 0.27
N LEU A 203 3.83 15.12 -0.11
CA LEU A 203 4.28 13.75 0.11
C LEU A 203 4.91 13.17 -1.16
N VAL A 204 6.05 12.55 -0.96
CA VAL A 204 6.80 11.81 -1.98
C VAL A 204 7.12 10.40 -1.48
N ASP A 205 7.73 9.58 -2.34
CA ASP A 205 8.11 8.20 -2.03
C ASP A 205 8.87 8.09 -0.70
N GLY A 206 8.36 7.23 0.17
CA GLY A 206 8.93 7.00 1.50
C GLY A 206 10.31 6.35 1.47
N GLY A 207 10.68 5.70 0.37
CA GLY A 207 11.95 5.02 0.22
C GLY A 207 13.19 5.92 0.30
N ILE A 208 12.99 7.23 0.19
CA ILE A 208 14.07 8.22 0.39
C ILE A 208 14.50 8.27 1.86
N LYS A 209 13.57 8.11 2.79
CA LYS A 209 13.80 8.23 4.24
C LYS A 209 13.83 6.86 4.93
N ASN A 210 12.81 6.03 4.65
CA ASN A 210 12.63 4.72 5.27
C ASN A 210 12.19 3.69 4.23
N ASN A 211 13.16 3.14 3.52
CA ASN A 211 12.90 2.16 2.45
C ASN A 211 12.56 0.76 2.98
N TYR A 212 12.86 0.48 4.24
CA TYR A 212 12.60 -0.81 4.89
C TYR A 212 12.01 -0.56 6.29
N PRO A 213 10.67 -0.34 6.39
CA PRO A 213 10.01 0.17 7.58
C PRO A 213 9.84 -0.91 8.69
N ALA A 214 10.96 -1.49 9.13
CA ALA A 214 10.98 -2.49 10.18
C ALA A 214 10.66 -1.91 11.57
N ASP A 215 10.99 -0.67 11.79
CA ASP A 215 10.63 0.12 12.96
C ASP A 215 9.11 0.34 13.04
N VAL A 216 8.49 0.73 11.94
CA VAL A 216 7.03 0.88 11.82
C VAL A 216 6.32 -0.45 12.13
N ALA A 217 6.77 -1.55 11.50
CA ALA A 217 6.21 -2.87 11.78
C ALA A 217 6.38 -3.27 13.26
N ARG A 218 7.50 -2.96 13.89
CA ARG A 218 7.75 -3.23 15.30
C ARG A 218 6.80 -2.45 16.20
N ASP A 219 6.54 -1.19 15.86
CA ASP A 219 5.65 -0.34 16.64
C ASP A 219 4.18 -0.76 16.51
N MET A 220 3.74 -1.21 15.32
CA MET A 220 2.43 -1.85 15.13
C MET A 220 2.28 -3.09 16.03
N GLY A 221 3.31 -3.92 16.15
CA GLY A 221 3.32 -5.08 17.03
C GLY A 221 3.23 -4.74 18.52
N ARG A 222 3.76 -3.59 18.94
CA ARG A 222 3.63 -3.08 20.33
C ARG A 222 2.24 -2.56 20.62
N ILE A 223 1.64 -1.82 19.71
CA ILE A 223 0.29 -1.26 19.86
C ILE A 223 -0.74 -2.36 20.01
N SER A 224 -0.60 -3.48 19.31
CA SER A 224 -1.52 -4.61 19.43
C SER A 224 -1.40 -5.39 20.74
N LEU A 225 -0.37 -5.16 21.54
CA LEU A 225 -0.19 -5.75 22.90
C LEU A 225 -0.83 -4.90 24.00
N LEU A 226 -1.29 -3.68 23.69
CA LEU A 226 -1.90 -2.74 24.65
C LEU A 226 -3.42 -2.62 24.48
N ALA A 227 -4.00 -3.32 23.53
CA ALA A 227 -5.44 -3.44 23.28
C ALA A 227 -5.94 -4.82 23.71
#